data_eabe53e864fe637eea543b26882204be
#
_entry.id   eabe53e864fe637eea543b26882204be
#
_cell.length_a   1.000
_cell.length_b   1.000
_cell.length_c   1.000
_cell.angle_alpha   90.00
_cell.angle_beta   90.00
_cell.angle_gamma   90.00
#
_symmetry.space_group_name_H-M   'P 1'
#
loop_
_entity.id
_entity.type
_entity.pdbx_description
1 polymer ?
#
loop_
_entity_poly.entity_id
_entity_poly.type
_entity_poly.pdbx_seq_one_letter_code
_entity_poly.pdbx_strand_id
1 'polypeptide(L)'
;MKKISFVIFILCLTITGAFTQEQISISRFQGQKITGIEAHGIFSITAKQGPTTGVTVNIPARLEKQLVLKLDSDGKLQIYIEGKITTKNKRNNDDDHFTAEVTVTSLDNVELTGVCKLETIGDFTTAKLKVDLSGASKMLVGGDFLA
;
A
#
# COMPACT_ATOMS: atom_id res chain seq x y z
N MET A 1 11.61 -9.04 43.04
CA MET A 1 10.61 -8.08 42.57
C MET A 1 11.20 -7.23 41.49
N LYS A 2 10.78 -7.45 40.33
CA LYS A 2 11.29 -6.75 39.17
C LYS A 2 10.51 -5.47 39.03
N LYS A 3 11.13 -4.39 39.36
CA LYS A 3 10.63 -3.12 38.88
C LYS A 3 10.85 -3.07 37.39
N ILE A 4 9.80 -3.29 36.65
CA ILE A 4 9.79 -2.92 35.26
C ILE A 4 9.97 -1.40 35.28
N SER A 5 11.18 -0.97 35.07
CA SER A 5 11.43 0.38 34.68
C SER A 5 10.71 0.54 33.35
N PHE A 6 9.51 1.04 33.43
CA PHE A 6 8.85 1.57 32.28
C PHE A 6 9.67 2.78 31.89
N VAL A 7 10.71 2.53 31.14
CA VAL A 7 11.32 3.59 30.37
C VAL A 7 10.24 3.98 29.40
N ILE A 8 9.42 4.90 29.84
CA ILE A 8 8.64 5.69 28.91
C ILE A 8 9.72 6.35 28.07
N PHE A 9 9.99 5.73 26.96
CA PHE A 9 10.64 6.40 25.89
C PHE A 9 9.64 7.45 25.44
N ILE A 10 9.63 8.54 26.18
CA ILE A 10 9.09 9.76 25.64
C ILE A 10 10.03 10.08 24.51
N LEU A 11 9.68 9.53 23.37
CA LEU A 11 10.17 10.03 22.13
C LEU A 11 9.77 11.50 22.16
N CYS A 12 10.69 12.35 22.56
CA CYS A 12 10.60 13.76 22.27
C CYS A 12 10.48 13.86 20.76
N LEU A 13 9.25 13.84 20.29
CA LEU A 13 8.96 14.42 19.01
C LEU A 13 9.44 15.85 19.14
N THR A 14 10.65 16.07 18.73
CA THR A 14 11.06 17.40 18.34
C THR A 14 10.16 17.74 17.17
N ILE A 15 9.09 18.41 17.47
CA ILE A 15 8.25 19.04 16.47
C ILE A 15 9.15 20.13 15.89
N THR A 16 9.98 19.74 14.95
CA THR A 16 10.56 20.72 14.07
C THR A 16 9.37 21.25 13.28
N GLY A 17 9.06 22.51 13.44
CA GLY A 17 7.90 23.15 12.82
C GLY A 17 8.01 23.30 11.31
N ALA A 18 8.41 22.23 10.63
CA ALA A 18 8.27 22.13 9.20
C ALA A 18 6.83 21.74 8.91
N PHE A 19 6.12 22.55 8.15
CA PHE A 19 4.81 22.22 7.60
C PHE A 19 4.95 21.12 6.55
N THR A 20 5.39 19.94 6.99
CA THR A 20 5.31 18.76 6.16
C THR A 20 3.88 18.24 6.26
N GLN A 21 3.29 17.94 5.12
CA GLN A 21 2.01 17.24 5.10
C GLN A 21 2.17 15.97 5.92
N GLU A 22 1.36 15.83 6.95
CA GLU A 22 1.38 14.66 7.80
C GLU A 22 0.93 13.46 6.98
N GLN A 23 1.78 12.45 6.93
CA GLN A 23 1.43 11.16 6.34
C GLN A 23 1.09 10.19 7.44
N ILE A 24 0.08 9.37 7.19
CA ILE A 24 -0.34 8.31 8.10
C ILE A 24 -0.15 6.95 7.45
N SER A 25 0.07 5.95 8.29
CA SER A 25 0.15 4.55 7.89
C SER A 25 -1.10 3.81 8.36
N ILE A 26 -1.79 3.17 7.44
CA ILE A 26 -2.99 2.38 7.73
C ILE A 26 -2.70 0.93 7.38
N SER A 27 -2.79 0.05 8.38
CA SER A 27 -2.59 -1.39 8.18
C SER A 27 -3.92 -2.13 8.34
N ARG A 28 -4.17 -3.07 7.42
CA ARG A 28 -5.40 -3.88 7.39
C ARG A 28 -5.10 -5.30 6.94
N PHE A 29 -6.02 -6.19 7.24
CA PHE A 29 -6.08 -7.56 6.73
C PHE A 29 -4.89 -8.45 7.09
N GLN A 30 -4.25 -8.20 8.23
CA GLN A 30 -3.16 -9.05 8.71
C GLN A 30 -3.64 -10.49 8.90
N GLY A 31 -2.90 -11.43 8.33
CA GLY A 31 -3.20 -12.86 8.44
C GLY A 31 -4.35 -13.35 7.55
N GLN A 32 -4.95 -12.49 6.75
CA GLN A 32 -6.00 -12.87 5.82
C GLN A 32 -5.42 -13.26 4.46
N LYS A 33 -6.12 -14.14 3.76
CA LYS A 33 -5.69 -14.59 2.45
C LYS A 33 -5.81 -13.47 1.43
N ILE A 34 -4.69 -13.09 0.83
CA ILE A 34 -4.62 -12.10 -0.24
C ILE A 34 -4.02 -12.76 -1.47
N THR A 35 -4.74 -12.76 -2.57
CA THR A 35 -4.33 -13.41 -3.82
C THR A 35 -4.38 -12.50 -5.03
N GLY A 36 -4.95 -11.32 -4.89
CA GLY A 36 -5.03 -10.34 -5.96
C GLY A 36 -4.95 -8.92 -5.45
N ILE A 37 -4.54 -8.02 -6.33
CA ILE A 37 -4.43 -6.59 -6.06
C ILE A 37 -5.16 -5.82 -7.14
N GLU A 38 -6.10 -4.99 -6.74
CA GLU A 38 -6.79 -4.04 -7.60
C GLU A 38 -6.58 -2.65 -7.04
N ALA A 39 -5.95 -1.78 -7.81
CA ALA A 39 -5.68 -0.41 -7.41
C ALA A 39 -6.17 0.59 -8.45
N HIS A 40 -6.80 1.64 -7.98
CA HIS A 40 -7.29 2.73 -8.81
C HIS A 40 -6.76 4.05 -8.30
N GLY A 41 -6.31 4.92 -9.19
CA GLY A 41 -5.84 6.25 -8.86
C GLY A 41 -4.35 6.41 -9.05
N ILE A 42 -3.65 6.88 -8.03
CA ILE A 42 -2.22 7.16 -8.06
C ILE A 42 -1.54 6.43 -6.90
N PHE A 43 -1.07 5.22 -7.13
CA PHE A 43 -0.44 4.41 -6.10
C PHE A 43 0.89 3.81 -6.57
N SER A 44 1.85 3.81 -5.67
CA SER A 44 3.07 3.01 -5.81
C SER A 44 2.99 1.84 -4.84
N ILE A 45 2.86 0.64 -5.37
CA ILE A 45 2.61 -0.56 -4.60
C ILE A 45 3.83 -1.47 -4.66
N THR A 46 4.27 -1.92 -3.51
CA THR A 46 5.29 -2.96 -3.39
C THR A 46 4.63 -4.24 -2.91
N ALA A 47 4.77 -5.30 -3.67
CA ALA A 47 4.18 -6.61 -3.37
C ALA A 47 5.25 -7.65 -3.11
N LYS A 48 5.03 -8.45 -2.09
CA LYS A 48 5.87 -9.62 -1.79
C LYS A 48 4.98 -10.78 -1.34
N GLN A 49 5.47 -11.99 -1.51
CA GLN A 49 4.83 -13.19 -1.00
C GLN A 49 5.46 -13.59 0.33
N GLY A 50 4.66 -13.89 1.32
CA GLY A 50 5.18 -14.27 2.63
C GLY A 50 4.13 -14.86 3.55
N PRO A 51 4.57 -15.44 4.69
CA PRO A 51 3.67 -16.11 5.64
C PRO A 51 2.78 -15.13 6.43
N THR A 52 3.22 -13.91 6.60
CA THR A 52 2.45 -12.88 7.31
C THR A 52 1.85 -11.92 6.30
N THR A 53 0.62 -12.17 5.91
CA THR A 53 -0.09 -11.35 4.94
C THR A 53 -0.64 -10.07 5.57
N GLY A 54 -0.88 -9.08 4.73
CA GLY A 54 -1.45 -7.82 5.14
C GLY A 54 -1.14 -6.72 4.15
N VAL A 55 -1.73 -5.56 4.38
CA VAL A 55 -1.48 -4.35 3.61
C VAL A 55 -1.20 -3.19 4.55
N THR A 56 -0.23 -2.37 4.18
CA THR A 56 0.06 -1.10 4.84
C THR A 56 0.08 0.00 3.80
N VAL A 57 -0.79 0.98 3.97
CA VAL A 57 -0.93 2.10 3.04
C VAL A 57 -0.47 3.38 3.73
N ASN A 58 0.39 4.13 3.06
CA ASN A 58 0.84 5.44 3.51
C ASN A 58 0.23 6.50 2.60
N ILE A 59 -0.54 7.38 3.18
CA ILE A 59 -1.24 8.47 2.48
C ILE A 59 -1.20 9.74 3.32
N PRO A 60 -1.45 10.91 2.71
CA PRO A 60 -1.67 12.12 3.49
C PRO A 60 -2.86 11.97 4.46
N ALA A 61 -2.69 12.45 5.68
CA ALA A 61 -3.71 12.31 6.72
C ALA A 61 -5.07 12.88 6.33
N ARG A 62 -5.10 13.92 5.51
CA ARG A 62 -6.33 14.55 5.00
C ARG A 62 -7.20 13.60 4.16
N LEU A 63 -6.61 12.53 3.62
CA LEU A 63 -7.30 11.57 2.77
C LEU A 63 -7.70 10.28 3.48
N GLU A 64 -7.42 10.18 4.78
CA GLU A 64 -7.72 8.97 5.56
C GLU A 64 -9.17 8.50 5.42
N LYS A 65 -10.11 9.42 5.50
CA LYS A 65 -11.55 9.10 5.39
C LYS A 65 -11.99 8.69 3.99
N GLN A 66 -11.19 9.06 2.99
CA GLN A 66 -11.48 8.77 1.59
C GLN A 66 -10.83 7.48 1.11
N LEU A 67 -9.87 6.97 1.87
CA LEU A 67 -9.20 5.71 1.53
C LEU A 67 -10.15 4.54 1.68
N VAL A 68 -10.26 3.75 0.64
CA VAL A 68 -11.03 2.51 0.65
C VAL A 68 -10.09 1.33 0.50
N LEU A 69 -10.11 0.47 1.50
CA LEU A 69 -9.42 -0.81 1.51
C LEU A 69 -10.47 -1.89 1.70
N LYS A 70 -10.61 -2.77 0.72
CA LYS A 70 -11.55 -3.89 0.77
C LYS A 70 -10.85 -5.16 0.37
N LEU A 71 -11.20 -6.23 1.04
CA LEU A 71 -10.75 -7.57 0.70
C LEU A 71 -12.00 -8.43 0.46
N ASP A 72 -12.14 -8.92 -0.77
CA ASP A 72 -13.29 -9.75 -1.09
C ASP A 72 -13.08 -11.22 -0.67
N SER A 73 -14.11 -12.02 -0.84
CA SER A 73 -14.08 -13.44 -0.47
C SER A 73 -13.09 -14.27 -1.29
N ASP A 74 -12.72 -13.80 -2.47
CA ASP A 74 -11.75 -14.46 -3.35
C ASP A 74 -10.31 -14.12 -3.00
N GLY A 75 -10.09 -13.20 -2.07
CA GLY A 75 -8.77 -12.72 -1.68
C GLY A 75 -8.25 -11.55 -2.51
N LYS A 76 -9.10 -10.88 -3.26
CA LYS A 76 -8.74 -9.70 -4.03
C LYS A 76 -8.79 -8.45 -3.16
N LEU A 77 -7.65 -7.80 -3.03
CA LEU A 77 -7.51 -6.56 -2.29
C LEU A 77 -7.79 -5.38 -3.21
N GLN A 78 -8.72 -4.53 -2.81
CA GLN A 78 -9.05 -3.29 -3.52
C GLN A 78 -8.49 -2.10 -2.77
N ILE A 79 -7.76 -1.23 -3.47
CA ILE A 79 -7.15 -0.02 -2.94
C ILE A 79 -7.53 1.16 -3.83
N TYR A 80 -8.26 2.12 -3.30
CA TYR A 80 -8.57 3.34 -4.02
C TYR A 80 -8.93 4.48 -3.07
N ILE A 81 -8.90 5.70 -3.61
CA ILE A 81 -9.37 6.90 -2.90
C ILE A 81 -10.74 7.26 -3.48
N GLU A 82 -11.74 7.35 -2.61
CA GLU A 82 -13.10 7.73 -2.99
C GLU A 82 -13.23 9.24 -3.08
N GLY A 83 -13.89 9.72 -4.12
CA GLY A 83 -14.11 11.15 -4.32
C GLY A 83 -13.03 11.85 -5.13
N LYS A 84 -13.12 13.16 -5.19
CA LYS A 84 -12.17 13.98 -5.95
C LYS A 84 -10.95 14.30 -5.10
N ILE A 85 -9.79 13.94 -5.57
CA ILE A 85 -8.53 14.41 -5.01
C ILE A 85 -8.33 15.85 -5.49
N THR A 86 -8.61 16.81 -4.61
CA THR A 86 -8.35 18.20 -4.91
C THR A 86 -6.86 18.49 -4.68
N THR A 87 -6.08 18.51 -5.72
CA THR A 87 -4.72 19.02 -5.67
C THR A 87 -4.77 20.54 -5.60
N LYS A 88 -5.00 21.07 -4.42
CA LYS A 88 -5.16 22.51 -4.22
C LYS A 88 -3.86 23.28 -4.20
N ASN A 89 -2.77 22.84 -4.64
CA ASN A 89 -1.59 23.69 -4.85
C ASN A 89 -0.56 23.00 -5.73
N LYS A 90 -0.61 23.27 -7.00
CA LYS A 90 0.44 22.92 -7.95
C LYS A 90 1.77 23.67 -7.73
N ARG A 91 1.94 24.37 -6.63
CA ARG A 91 3.11 25.21 -6.43
C ARG A 91 4.23 24.60 -5.62
N ASN A 92 3.95 23.54 -4.92
CA ASN A 92 4.97 22.80 -4.20
C ASN A 92 5.02 21.42 -4.80
N ASN A 93 6.22 20.98 -5.14
CA ASN A 93 6.54 19.61 -5.52
C ASN A 93 6.29 18.67 -4.35
N ASP A 94 5.22 18.86 -3.62
CA ASP A 94 4.76 17.90 -2.66
C ASP A 94 4.11 16.79 -3.46
N ASP A 95 4.96 15.88 -3.87
CA ASP A 95 4.55 14.60 -4.38
C ASP A 95 3.69 13.96 -3.30
N ASP A 96 2.38 14.08 -3.44
CA ASP A 96 1.45 13.31 -2.64
C ASP A 96 1.76 11.83 -2.90
N HIS A 97 2.64 11.28 -2.08
CA HIS A 97 3.05 9.89 -2.21
C HIS A 97 1.96 9.00 -1.62
N PHE A 98 1.28 8.31 -2.50
CA PHE A 98 0.38 7.23 -2.13
C PHE A 98 1.16 5.93 -2.31
N THR A 99 1.61 5.36 -1.21
CA THR A 99 2.36 4.11 -1.23
C THR A 99 1.62 3.01 -0.50
N ALA A 100 1.75 1.79 -0.98
CA ALA A 100 1.19 0.63 -0.34
C ALA A 100 2.21 -0.52 -0.34
N GLU A 101 2.33 -1.20 0.78
CA GLU A 101 3.09 -2.43 0.90
C GLU A 101 2.10 -3.57 1.13
N VAL A 102 2.13 -4.56 0.26
CA VAL A 102 1.24 -5.71 0.33
C VAL A 102 2.05 -6.98 0.43
N THR A 103 1.77 -7.78 1.45
CA THR A 103 2.27 -9.15 1.54
C THR A 103 1.12 -10.08 1.19
N VAL A 104 1.29 -10.84 0.13
CA VAL A 104 0.25 -11.73 -0.40
C VAL A 104 0.51 -13.17 -0.06
N THR A 105 -0.56 -13.99 -0.05
CA THR A 105 -0.47 -15.44 0.03
C THR A 105 0.06 -16.01 -1.28
N SER A 106 -0.49 -15.52 -2.36
CA SER A 106 -0.05 -15.76 -3.73
C SER A 106 -0.46 -14.56 -4.57
N LEU A 107 0.04 -14.43 -5.79
CA LEU A 107 -0.36 -13.35 -6.68
C LEU A 107 -0.91 -13.93 -7.97
N ASP A 108 -2.22 -14.00 -8.05
CA ASP A 108 -2.95 -14.61 -9.16
C ASP A 108 -3.57 -13.55 -10.09
N ASN A 109 -3.80 -12.35 -9.57
CA ASN A 109 -4.46 -11.28 -10.31
C ASN A 109 -3.92 -9.92 -9.90
N VAL A 110 -3.60 -9.10 -10.89
CA VAL A 110 -3.21 -7.70 -10.72
C VAL A 110 -4.02 -6.85 -11.69
N GLU A 111 -4.72 -5.86 -11.15
CA GLU A 111 -5.48 -4.91 -11.93
C GLU A 111 -5.15 -3.49 -11.48
N LEU A 112 -4.55 -2.72 -12.38
CA LEU A 112 -4.13 -1.35 -12.09
C LEU A 112 -4.79 -0.38 -13.07
N THR A 113 -5.41 0.66 -12.53
CA THR A 113 -6.09 1.67 -13.32
C THR A 113 -5.66 3.08 -12.88
N GLY A 114 -5.40 3.95 -13.84
CA GLY A 114 -4.94 5.31 -13.58
C GLY A 114 -3.44 5.45 -13.73
N VAL A 115 -2.76 5.92 -12.70
CA VAL A 115 -1.29 6.08 -12.68
C VAL A 115 -0.73 5.24 -11.54
N CYS A 116 -0.85 3.94 -11.65
CA CYS A 116 -0.39 3.01 -10.63
C CYS A 116 0.90 2.31 -11.06
N LYS A 117 1.77 2.09 -10.09
CA LYS A 117 2.98 1.30 -10.25
C LYS A 117 2.94 0.15 -9.26
N LEU A 118 3.13 -1.06 -9.74
CA LEU A 118 3.34 -2.23 -8.89
C LEU A 118 4.74 -2.76 -9.10
N GLU A 119 5.46 -2.95 -8.02
CA GLU A 119 6.77 -3.58 -8.03
C GLU A 119 6.73 -4.83 -7.15
N THR A 120 7.17 -5.96 -7.70
CA THR A 120 7.27 -7.20 -6.94
C THR A 120 8.68 -7.39 -6.39
N ILE A 121 8.78 -7.84 -5.15
CA ILE A 121 10.05 -8.12 -4.48
C ILE A 121 10.09 -9.61 -4.11
N GLY A 122 11.19 -10.26 -4.49
CA GLY A 122 11.38 -11.68 -4.23
C GLY A 122 10.60 -12.57 -5.17
N ASP A 123 10.58 -13.86 -4.86
CA ASP A 123 9.97 -14.86 -5.71
C ASP A 123 8.50 -15.10 -5.34
N PHE A 124 7.71 -15.38 -6.34
CA PHE A 124 6.30 -15.71 -6.20
C PHE A 124 6.03 -17.10 -6.73
N THR A 125 5.22 -17.84 -6.00
CA THR A 125 4.69 -19.13 -6.44
C THR A 125 3.26 -18.93 -6.92
N THR A 126 3.03 -19.11 -8.20
CA THR A 126 1.70 -19.00 -8.79
C THR A 126 1.58 -19.89 -10.03
N ALA A 127 0.43 -20.54 -10.16
CA ALA A 127 0.13 -21.36 -11.34
C ALA A 127 -0.28 -20.50 -12.52
N LYS A 128 -0.88 -19.34 -12.27
CA LYS A 128 -1.36 -18.42 -13.29
C LYS A 128 -1.47 -17.02 -12.73
N LEU A 129 -0.87 -16.07 -13.41
CA LEU A 129 -1.00 -14.65 -13.09
C LEU A 129 -1.72 -13.93 -14.23
N LYS A 130 -2.83 -13.30 -13.89
CA LYS A 130 -3.52 -12.40 -14.79
C LYS A 130 -3.16 -10.96 -14.46
N VAL A 131 -2.71 -10.19 -15.43
CA VAL A 131 -2.34 -8.78 -15.27
C VAL A 131 -3.17 -7.92 -16.21
N ASP A 132 -3.82 -6.92 -15.64
CA ASP A 132 -4.63 -5.96 -16.37
C ASP A 132 -4.17 -4.54 -16.02
N LEU A 133 -3.60 -3.84 -16.98
CA LEU A 133 -3.07 -2.50 -16.78
C LEU A 133 -3.80 -1.51 -17.68
N SER A 134 -4.35 -0.47 -17.09
CA SER A 134 -5.06 0.59 -17.80
C SER A 134 -4.49 1.96 -17.46
N GLY A 135 -4.57 2.89 -18.42
CA GLY A 135 -4.02 4.23 -18.24
C GLY A 135 -2.50 4.24 -18.33
N ALA A 136 -1.84 4.95 -17.42
CA ALA A 136 -0.38 5.03 -17.33
C ALA A 136 0.19 4.09 -16.25
N SER A 137 -0.43 2.95 -16.07
CA SER A 137 -0.02 1.98 -15.05
C SER A 137 1.09 1.07 -15.56
N LYS A 138 1.92 0.60 -14.63
CA LYS A 138 3.00 -0.33 -14.96
C LYS A 138 3.26 -1.33 -13.85
N MET A 139 3.80 -2.47 -14.23
CA MET A 139 4.23 -3.51 -13.31
C MET A 139 5.70 -3.84 -13.56
N LEU A 140 6.49 -3.84 -12.49
CA LEU A 140 7.89 -4.21 -12.50
C LEU A 140 8.08 -5.49 -11.70
N VAL A 141 8.70 -6.47 -12.30
CA VAL A 141 8.97 -7.76 -11.64
C VAL A 141 10.42 -7.79 -11.18
N GLY A 142 10.61 -7.79 -9.86
CA GLY A 142 11.94 -7.80 -9.24
C GLY A 142 12.47 -9.18 -8.88
N GLY A 143 11.68 -10.23 -9.01
CA GLY A 143 12.05 -11.61 -8.74
C GLY A 143 11.42 -12.54 -9.77
N ASP A 144 11.40 -13.84 -9.46
CA ASP A 144 10.87 -14.85 -10.36
C ASP A 144 9.47 -15.28 -9.97
N PHE A 145 8.65 -15.60 -10.97
CA PHE A 145 7.38 -16.28 -10.76
C PHE A 145 7.56 -17.76 -11.07
N LEU A 146 7.42 -18.57 -10.04
CA LEU A 146 7.61 -20.02 -10.11
C LEU A 146 6.26 -20.73 -10.12
N ALA A 147 6.13 -21.66 -11.02
CA ALA A 147 4.93 -22.50 -11.10
C ALA A 147 4.97 -23.63 -10.06
#